data_fd01c3ee92c547d770d5f8d26ff36470
#
_entry.id   fd01c3ee92c547d770d5f8d26ff36470
#
_cell.length_a   1.000
_cell.length_b   1.000
_cell.length_c   1.000
_cell.angle_alpha   90.00
_cell.angle_beta   90.00
_cell.angle_gamma   90.00
#
_symmetry.space_group_name_H-M   'P 1'
#
loop_
_entity.id
_entity.type
_entity.pdbx_description
1 polymer ?
#
loop_
_entity_poly.entity_id
_entity_poly.type
_entity_poly.pdbx_seq_one_letter_code
_entity_poly.pdbx_strand_id
1 'polypeptide(L)'
;MYAHEKIEAAYKSAANYPDLAKKLIEAGVLSYTVEVSTKAILYRFEDGITFLHEGKTKPVSVAEAFNKELTVKTIRESQQGKITYPEFMQGIADAGVRFYEATLNGNNKRVTYIGFGGAYEELIPF
;
A
#
# COMPACT_ATOMS: atom_id res chain seq x y z
N MET A 1 1.27 2.33 23.88
CA MET A 1 0.35 2.60 22.76
C MET A 1 0.18 1.34 21.95
N TYR A 2 -1.05 0.98 21.65
CA TYR A 2 -1.34 -0.21 20.87
C TYR A 2 -0.98 -0.01 19.39
N ALA A 3 -0.75 -1.10 18.67
CA ALA A 3 -0.35 -1.08 17.26
C ALA A 3 -1.32 -0.27 16.39
N HIS A 4 -2.64 -0.50 16.54
CA HIS A 4 -3.63 0.22 15.73
C HIS A 4 -3.63 1.72 16.01
N GLU A 5 -3.34 2.15 17.23
CA GLU A 5 -3.26 3.57 17.60
C GLU A 5 -2.06 4.23 16.93
N LYS A 6 -0.91 3.55 16.89
CA LYS A 6 0.30 4.06 16.21
C LYS A 6 0.06 4.25 14.71
N ILE A 7 -0.63 3.29 14.09
CA ILE A 7 -0.96 3.35 12.67
C ILE A 7 -1.93 4.50 12.40
N GLU A 8 -3.00 4.65 13.19
CA GLU A 8 -3.96 5.74 13.03
C GLU A 8 -3.28 7.10 13.17
N ALA A 9 -2.38 7.25 14.14
CA ALA A 9 -1.65 8.49 14.35
C ALA A 9 -0.76 8.82 13.14
N ALA A 10 -0.11 7.81 12.54
CA ALA A 10 0.71 7.99 11.35
C ALA A 10 -0.12 8.51 10.17
N TYR A 11 -1.29 7.90 9.91
CA TYR A 11 -2.17 8.33 8.82
C TYR A 11 -2.71 9.73 9.02
N LYS A 12 -3.09 10.09 10.24
CA LYS A 12 -3.63 11.42 10.54
C LYS A 12 -2.63 12.54 10.32
N SER A 13 -1.35 12.29 10.57
CA SER A 13 -0.32 13.33 10.54
C SER A 13 0.51 13.34 9.26
N ALA A 14 0.37 12.35 8.40
CA ALA A 14 1.18 12.23 7.20
C ALA A 14 0.80 13.27 6.14
N ALA A 15 1.80 13.94 5.57
CA ALA A 15 1.61 14.94 4.52
C ALA A 15 1.53 14.30 3.13
N ASN A 16 2.21 13.15 2.93
CA ASN A 16 2.27 12.44 1.66
C ASN A 16 2.72 11.00 1.93
N TYR A 17 2.87 10.19 0.88
CA TYR A 17 3.23 8.78 1.07
C TYR A 17 4.63 8.58 1.66
N PRO A 18 5.70 9.25 1.19
CA PRO A 18 7.01 9.11 1.84
C PRO A 18 6.99 9.47 3.32
N ASP A 19 6.24 10.50 3.70
CA ASP A 19 6.07 10.89 5.10
C ASP A 19 5.31 9.83 5.89
N LEU A 20 4.26 9.25 5.30
CA LEU A 20 3.53 8.14 5.91
C LEU A 20 4.46 6.95 6.14
N ALA A 21 5.24 6.56 5.13
CA ALA A 21 6.17 5.45 5.23
C ALA A 21 7.18 5.69 6.36
N LYS A 22 7.72 6.90 6.45
CA LYS A 22 8.64 7.28 7.52
C LYS A 22 8.00 7.13 8.91
N LYS A 23 6.76 7.59 9.06
CA LYS A 23 6.03 7.47 10.32
C LYS A 23 5.69 6.04 10.70
N LEU A 24 5.38 5.21 9.71
CA LEU A 24 5.15 3.78 9.94
C LEU A 24 6.45 3.10 10.40
N ILE A 25 7.58 3.45 9.80
CA ILE A 25 8.89 2.95 10.22
C ILE A 25 9.17 3.34 11.67
N GLU A 26 8.93 4.60 12.03
CA GLU A 26 9.09 5.08 13.40
C GLU A 26 8.18 4.35 14.39
N ALA A 27 7.01 3.91 13.94
CA ALA A 27 6.08 3.12 14.74
C ALA A 27 6.49 1.64 14.87
N GLY A 28 7.55 1.20 14.18
CA GLY A 28 8.05 -0.17 14.25
C GLY A 28 7.50 -1.09 13.16
N VAL A 29 6.87 -0.55 12.11
CA VAL A 29 6.36 -1.36 11.01
C VAL A 29 7.50 -1.77 10.09
N LEU A 30 7.66 -3.08 9.87
CA LEU A 30 8.67 -3.63 8.95
C LEU A 30 8.13 -3.69 7.52
N SER A 31 6.86 -4.06 7.38
CA SER A 31 6.20 -4.20 6.08
C SER A 31 4.69 -4.19 6.25
N TYR A 32 3.98 -3.96 5.16
CA TYR A 32 2.54 -4.20 5.14
C TYR A 32 2.11 -4.68 3.77
N THR A 33 1.04 -5.46 3.74
CA THR A 33 0.46 -6.00 2.51
C THR A 33 -0.97 -5.51 2.39
N VAL A 34 -1.33 -5.00 1.21
CA VAL A 34 -2.69 -4.54 0.92
C VAL A 34 -3.33 -5.50 -0.08
N GLU A 35 -4.44 -6.12 0.31
CA GLU A 35 -5.27 -6.91 -0.61
C GLU A 35 -6.19 -5.95 -1.35
N VAL A 36 -6.04 -5.85 -2.67
CA VAL A 36 -6.74 -4.83 -3.45
C VAL A 36 -8.25 -5.07 -3.48
N SER A 37 -8.68 -6.32 -3.64
CA SER A 37 -10.10 -6.64 -3.71
C SER A 37 -10.87 -6.25 -2.46
N THR A 38 -10.39 -6.66 -1.29
CA THR A 38 -11.07 -6.44 0.00
C THR A 38 -10.64 -5.17 0.69
N LYS A 39 -9.52 -4.58 0.28
CA LYS A 39 -8.90 -3.41 0.90
C LYS A 39 -8.38 -3.67 2.32
N ALA A 40 -8.22 -4.95 2.68
CA ALA A 40 -7.60 -5.34 3.95
C ALA A 40 -6.11 -5.03 3.91
N ILE A 41 -5.55 -4.63 5.06
CA ILE A 41 -4.12 -4.32 5.18
C ILE A 41 -3.56 -5.11 6.36
N LEU A 42 -2.51 -5.89 6.10
CA LEU A 42 -1.83 -6.63 7.16
C LEU A 42 -0.49 -5.94 7.44
N TYR A 43 -0.35 -5.41 8.65
CA TYR A 43 0.88 -4.76 9.12
C TYR A 43 1.71 -5.74 9.92
N ARG A 44 3.04 -5.71 9.71
CA ARG A 44 4.02 -6.55 10.42
C ARG A 44 4.99 -5.65 11.17
N PHE A 45 5.10 -5.88 12.48
CA PHE A 45 5.93 -5.07 13.37
C PHE A 45 7.22 -5.78 13.75
N GLU A 46 8.24 -5.00 14.13
CA GLU A 46 9.56 -5.49 14.49
C GLU A 46 9.60 -6.41 15.73
N ASP A 47 8.58 -6.35 16.58
CA ASP A 47 8.44 -7.20 17.76
C ASP A 47 7.74 -8.53 17.46
N GLY A 48 7.45 -8.81 16.19
CA GLY A 48 6.77 -10.04 15.78
C GLY A 48 5.25 -9.95 15.85
N ILE A 49 4.71 -8.82 16.25
CA ILE A 49 3.26 -8.59 16.28
C ILE A 49 2.77 -8.23 14.87
N THR A 50 1.58 -8.70 14.55
CA THR A 50 0.88 -8.31 13.31
C THR A 50 -0.43 -7.62 13.68
N PHE A 51 -0.89 -6.75 12.80
CA PHE A 51 -2.19 -6.10 12.95
C PHE A 51 -2.91 -6.13 11.61
N LEU A 52 -4.13 -6.68 11.62
CA LEU A 52 -4.98 -6.74 10.44
C LEU A 52 -6.01 -5.62 10.50
N HIS A 53 -5.96 -4.73 9.50
CA HIS A 53 -6.98 -3.72 9.28
C HIS A 53 -7.92 -4.24 8.20
N GLU A 54 -9.19 -4.46 8.56
CA GLU A 54 -10.18 -4.94 7.61
C GLU A 54 -10.73 -3.77 6.78
N GLY A 55 -10.95 -4.02 5.49
CA GLY A 55 -11.57 -3.03 4.62
C GLY A 55 -13.03 -2.81 5.01
N LYS A 56 -13.47 -1.55 5.00
CA LYS A 56 -14.82 -1.17 5.42
C LYS A 56 -15.77 -0.95 4.26
N THR A 57 -15.26 -0.94 3.03
CA THR A 57 -16.06 -0.71 1.85
C THR A 57 -16.28 -2.03 1.12
N LYS A 58 -17.25 -2.00 0.18
CA LYS A 58 -17.59 -3.17 -0.61
C LYS A 58 -16.38 -3.67 -1.41
N PRO A 59 -16.11 -4.98 -1.47
CA PRO A 59 -15.02 -5.52 -2.29
C PRO A 59 -15.19 -5.14 -3.76
N VAL A 60 -14.06 -4.98 -4.46
CA VAL A 60 -14.04 -4.68 -5.88
C VAL A 60 -13.43 -5.85 -6.65
N SER A 61 -13.81 -5.98 -7.92
CA SER A 61 -13.22 -6.97 -8.80
C SER A 61 -11.86 -6.49 -9.28
N VAL A 62 -10.91 -7.42 -9.39
CA VAL A 62 -9.58 -7.14 -9.91
C VAL A 62 -9.51 -7.72 -11.33
N ALA A 63 -8.98 -6.95 -12.28
CA ALA A 63 -8.82 -7.42 -13.65
C ALA A 63 -7.92 -8.67 -13.68
N GLU A 64 -8.22 -9.60 -14.57
CA GLU A 64 -7.54 -10.90 -14.62
C GLU A 64 -6.06 -10.76 -14.96
N ALA A 65 -5.74 -9.93 -15.97
CA ALA A 65 -4.36 -9.78 -16.44
C ALA A 65 -3.72 -8.51 -15.88
N PHE A 66 -2.47 -8.64 -15.46
CA PHE A 66 -1.68 -7.50 -14.98
C PHE A 66 -1.31 -6.58 -16.14
N ASN A 67 -1.56 -5.28 -15.97
CA ASN A 67 -1.22 -4.23 -16.94
C ASN A 67 -0.23 -3.26 -16.28
N LYS A 68 1.04 -3.39 -16.64
CA LYS A 68 2.10 -2.57 -16.05
C LYS A 68 1.92 -1.07 -16.35
N GLU A 69 1.59 -0.72 -17.59
CA GLU A 69 1.44 0.68 -17.99
C GLU A 69 0.34 1.38 -17.22
N LEU A 70 -0.80 0.74 -17.08
CA LEU A 70 -1.91 1.27 -16.32
C LEU A 70 -1.59 1.36 -14.83
N THR A 71 -0.87 0.38 -14.30
CA THR A 71 -0.40 0.38 -12.90
C THR A 71 0.47 1.62 -12.64
N VAL A 72 1.49 1.83 -13.47
CA VAL A 72 2.41 2.96 -13.32
C VAL A 72 1.67 4.29 -13.47
N LYS A 73 0.79 4.40 -14.46
CA LYS A 73 -0.02 5.61 -14.67
C LYS A 73 -0.83 5.94 -13.42
N THR A 74 -1.51 4.96 -12.85
CA THR A 74 -2.33 5.14 -11.66
C THR A 74 -1.48 5.59 -10.46
N ILE A 75 -0.32 4.98 -10.28
CA ILE A 75 0.62 5.36 -9.21
C ILE A 75 1.05 6.82 -9.39
N ARG A 76 1.42 7.23 -10.59
CA ARG A 76 1.88 8.61 -10.87
C ARG A 76 0.76 9.62 -10.64
N GLU A 77 -0.46 9.33 -11.05
CA GLU A 77 -1.61 10.20 -10.80
C GLU A 77 -1.87 10.37 -9.30
N SER A 78 -1.73 9.30 -8.53
CA SER A 78 -1.84 9.35 -7.07
C SER A 78 -0.74 10.23 -6.46
N GLN A 79 0.50 10.05 -6.90
CA GLN A 79 1.64 10.83 -6.41
C GLN A 79 1.52 12.31 -6.72
N GLN A 80 0.87 12.65 -7.82
CA GLN A 80 0.64 14.03 -8.25
C GLN A 80 -0.59 14.66 -7.61
N GLY A 81 -1.31 13.92 -6.78
CA GLY A 81 -2.52 14.40 -6.13
C GLY A 81 -3.72 14.53 -7.06
N LYS A 82 -3.69 13.90 -8.22
CA LYS A 82 -4.77 13.99 -9.22
C LYS A 82 -5.95 13.08 -8.90
N ILE A 83 -5.71 12.03 -8.12
CA ILE A 83 -6.73 11.06 -7.73
C ILE A 83 -6.70 10.83 -6.22
N THR A 84 -7.86 10.44 -5.67
CA THR A 84 -8.00 10.10 -4.26
C THR A 84 -7.52 8.68 -4.00
N TYR A 85 -7.41 8.29 -2.73
CA TYR A 85 -7.06 6.91 -2.37
C TYR A 85 -8.07 5.88 -2.92
N PRO A 86 -9.39 6.06 -2.77
CA PRO A 86 -10.35 5.14 -3.40
C PRO A 86 -10.19 5.03 -4.92
N GLU A 87 -9.92 6.14 -5.59
CA GLU A 87 -9.67 6.15 -7.04
C GLU A 87 -8.37 5.43 -7.39
N PHE A 88 -7.33 5.56 -6.56
CA PHE A 88 -6.10 4.81 -6.71
C PHE A 88 -6.35 3.30 -6.60
N MET A 89 -7.09 2.88 -5.58
CA MET A 89 -7.40 1.45 -5.37
C MET A 89 -8.21 0.89 -6.55
N GLN A 90 -9.19 1.64 -7.06
CA GLN A 90 -9.94 1.22 -8.23
C GLN A 90 -9.05 1.13 -9.47
N GLY A 91 -8.18 2.11 -9.67
CA GLY A 91 -7.27 2.14 -10.82
C GLY A 91 -6.31 0.96 -10.84
N ILE A 92 -5.73 0.59 -9.71
CA ILE A 92 -4.84 -0.56 -9.66
C ILE A 92 -5.61 -1.89 -9.74
N ALA A 93 -6.87 -1.93 -9.28
CA ALA A 93 -7.74 -3.10 -9.50
C ALA A 93 -7.99 -3.28 -10.99
N ASP A 94 -8.29 -2.20 -11.71
CA ASP A 94 -8.50 -2.22 -13.15
C ASP A 94 -7.22 -2.62 -13.90
N ALA A 95 -6.06 -2.33 -13.33
CA ALA A 95 -4.76 -2.71 -13.88
C ALA A 95 -4.35 -4.16 -13.55
N GLY A 96 -5.18 -4.89 -12.82
CA GLY A 96 -4.92 -6.28 -12.48
C GLY A 96 -3.98 -6.48 -11.29
N VAL A 97 -3.79 -5.48 -10.45
CA VAL A 97 -3.01 -5.63 -9.22
C VAL A 97 -3.87 -6.33 -8.18
N ARG A 98 -3.45 -7.51 -7.78
CA ARG A 98 -4.18 -8.30 -6.77
C ARG A 98 -3.83 -7.88 -5.36
N PHE A 99 -2.56 -7.61 -5.12
CA PHE A 99 -2.10 -7.09 -3.84
C PHE A 99 -0.79 -6.34 -4.05
N TYR A 100 -0.46 -5.48 -3.09
CA TYR A 100 0.87 -4.87 -3.09
C TYR A 100 1.46 -4.94 -1.69
N GLU A 101 2.78 -4.97 -1.63
CA GLU A 101 3.52 -5.03 -0.38
C GLU A 101 4.50 -3.88 -0.31
N ALA A 102 4.45 -3.16 0.81
CA ALA A 102 5.43 -2.14 1.11
C ALA A 102 6.46 -2.75 2.06
N THR A 103 7.70 -2.81 1.62
CA THR A 103 8.83 -3.29 2.42
C THR A 103 9.54 -2.06 2.98
N LEU A 104 9.45 -1.87 4.30
CA LEU A 104 9.93 -0.66 4.97
C LEU A 104 11.23 -0.88 5.75
N ASN A 105 11.65 -2.13 5.90
CA ASN A 105 12.91 -2.45 6.57
C ASN A 105 14.03 -2.65 5.55
N GLY A 106 15.29 -2.52 6.01
CA GLY A 106 16.46 -2.72 5.16
C GLY A 106 16.79 -1.51 4.29
N ASN A 107 17.72 -1.71 3.34
CA ASN A 107 18.26 -0.63 2.52
C ASN A 107 17.44 -0.32 1.27
N ASN A 108 16.62 -1.27 0.81
CA ASN A 108 15.81 -1.13 -0.40
C ASN A 108 14.34 -1.03 -0.04
N LYS A 109 13.97 0.09 0.60
CA LYS A 109 12.56 0.34 0.92
C LYS A 109 11.79 0.54 -0.38
N ARG A 110 10.73 -0.26 -0.56
CA ARG A 110 10.07 -0.37 -1.86
C ARG A 110 8.62 -0.78 -1.74
N VAL A 111 7.87 -0.57 -2.80
CA VAL A 111 6.51 -1.11 -2.96
C VAL A 111 6.50 -2.04 -4.17
N THR A 112 6.00 -3.25 -3.98
CA THR A 112 5.91 -4.28 -5.02
C THR A 112 4.44 -4.54 -5.31
N TYR A 113 4.02 -4.31 -6.54
CA TYR A 113 2.65 -4.52 -7.02
C TYR A 113 2.61 -5.84 -7.76
N ILE A 114 1.72 -6.76 -7.36
CA ILE A 114 1.67 -8.12 -7.90
C ILE A 114 0.30 -8.40 -8.49
N GLY A 115 0.29 -8.89 -9.73
CA GLY A 115 -0.90 -9.34 -10.42
C GLY A 115 -0.69 -10.71 -11.02
N PHE A 116 -1.71 -11.21 -11.72
CA PHE A 116 -1.59 -12.47 -12.43
C PHE A 116 -0.77 -12.24 -13.70
N GLY A 117 0.34 -12.96 -13.79
CA GLY A 117 1.22 -12.90 -14.96
C GLY A 117 2.22 -11.74 -14.96
N GLY A 118 2.30 -10.95 -13.89
CA GLY A 118 3.27 -9.86 -13.85
C GLY A 118 3.35 -9.14 -12.52
N ALA A 119 4.37 -8.30 -12.40
CA ALA A 119 4.61 -7.51 -11.21
C ALA A 119 5.37 -6.22 -11.58
N TYR A 120 5.26 -5.23 -10.71
CA TYR A 120 6.00 -3.97 -10.84
C TYR A 120 6.47 -3.53 -9.46
N GLU A 121 7.72 -3.11 -9.38
CA GLU A 121 8.32 -2.68 -8.12
C GLU A 121 9.00 -1.33 -8.31
N GLU A 122 8.86 -0.46 -7.31
CA GLU A 122 9.61 0.79 -7.29
C GLU A 122 10.07 1.13 -5.88
N LEU A 123 11.19 1.85 -5.81
CA LEU A 123 11.73 2.32 -4.54
C LEU A 123 10.86 3.46 -4.01
N ILE A 124 10.77 3.54 -2.67
CA ILE A 124 10.10 4.65 -2.00
C ILE A 124 11.07 5.80 -1.93
N PRO A 125 10.73 7.00 -2.43
CA PRO A 125 11.62 8.16 -2.36
C PRO A 125 11.61 8.78 -0.96
N PHE A 126 12.74 8.72 -0.29
CA PHE A 126 12.93 9.35 1.01
C PHE A 126 13.84 10.57 0.89
#